data_9d77dd272bcea10aa83d36955e1f70fc
#
_entry.id   9d77dd272bcea10aa83d36955e1f70fc
#
_cell.length_a   1.000
_cell.length_b   1.000
_cell.length_c   1.000
_cell.angle_alpha   90.00
_cell.angle_beta   90.00
_cell.angle_gamma   90.00
#
_symmetry.space_group_name_H-M   'P 1'
#
loop_
_entity.id
_entity.type
_entity.pdbx_description
1 polymer ?
#
loop_
_entity_poly.entity_id
_entity_poly.type
_entity_poly.pdbx_seq_one_letter_code
_entity_poly.pdbx_strand_id
1 'polypeptide(L)'
;MNATRIGAVLLLLISIAWHRQQTRTSAASISRTSPSSTSGRAGTTGLGALAAPGQTPVYRIKLRVHTGQTTLSVAELRKSLEEMNAIWWSQAGVCFEITTTKDDARAPDGFDIWFVPEVPDPPGANGIYKGDHDISSRDYPNLMPAPNPVTQRAARTSAHELGHGLTLRHYNGYPESRDSLMSSGTLGWRLLDFQIQAARARAKQKANPDTRPTNCSAPQVN
;
A
#
# COMPACT_ATOMS: atom_id res chain seq x y z
N MET A 1 11.16 44.01 29.85
CA MET A 1 10.41 44.74 28.79
C MET A 1 10.45 43.86 27.53
N ASN A 2 9.43 43.20 27.32
CA ASN A 2 8.67 42.60 26.27
C ASN A 2 9.20 42.67 24.83
N ALA A 3 9.71 41.57 24.33
CA ALA A 3 9.94 41.33 22.91
C ALA A 3 9.65 39.85 22.56
N THR A 4 8.40 39.41 22.79
CA THR A 4 8.03 38.01 22.49
C THR A 4 6.55 37.89 22.11
N ARG A 5 6.08 38.62 21.11
CA ARG A 5 4.68 38.50 20.63
C ARG A 5 4.43 38.81 19.15
N ILE A 6 5.39 38.73 18.25
CA ILE A 6 5.16 39.06 16.81
C ILE A 6 5.30 37.83 15.88
N GLY A 7 5.74 36.66 16.38
CA GLY A 7 5.99 35.46 15.51
C GLY A 7 4.80 34.59 15.15
N ALA A 8 3.62 34.75 15.79
CA ALA A 8 2.54 33.74 15.67
C ALA A 8 1.46 34.09 14.62
N VAL A 9 1.40 35.29 14.07
CA VAL A 9 0.32 35.70 13.16
C VAL A 9 0.65 35.51 11.69
N LEU A 10 1.93 35.40 11.33
CA LEU A 10 2.33 35.26 9.91
C LEU A 10 2.19 33.84 9.32
N LEU A 11 2.15 32.82 10.16
CA LEU A 11 2.02 31.43 9.70
C LEU A 11 0.57 31.01 9.37
N LEU A 12 -0.43 31.73 9.84
CA LEU A 12 -1.85 31.40 9.61
C LEU A 12 -2.37 31.89 8.25
N LEU A 13 -1.74 32.87 7.64
CA LEU A 13 -2.19 33.47 6.37
C LEU A 13 -1.69 32.72 5.13
N ILE A 14 -0.63 31.91 5.24
CA ILE A 14 -0.09 31.15 4.11
C ILE A 14 -0.92 29.87 3.85
N SER A 15 -1.59 29.33 4.84
CA SER A 15 -2.41 28.12 4.69
C SER A 15 -3.73 28.33 3.95
N ILE A 16 -4.26 29.56 3.92
CA ILE A 16 -5.57 29.86 3.30
C ILE A 16 -5.46 30.11 1.79
N ALA A 17 -4.30 30.54 1.30
CA ALA A 17 -4.10 30.84 -0.12
C ALA A 17 -3.97 29.59 -1.00
N TRP A 18 -3.56 28.45 -0.44
CA TRP A 18 -3.33 27.22 -1.19
C TRP A 18 -4.63 26.42 -1.49
N HIS A 19 -5.70 26.70 -0.76
CA HIS A 19 -6.97 25.95 -0.90
C HIS A 19 -7.90 26.47 -2.01
N ARG A 20 -7.63 27.63 -2.61
CA ARG A 20 -8.49 28.25 -3.63
C ARG A 20 -8.10 28.00 -5.08
N GLN A 21 -7.01 27.32 -5.37
CA GLN A 21 -6.52 27.17 -6.74
C GLN A 21 -6.82 25.80 -7.40
N GLN A 22 -7.55 24.91 -6.75
CA GLN A 22 -7.88 23.58 -7.30
C GLN A 22 -9.28 23.40 -7.90
N THR A 23 -10.06 24.47 -8.07
CA THR A 23 -11.45 24.36 -8.57
C THR A 23 -11.69 24.94 -9.96
N ARG A 24 -10.73 24.93 -10.87
CA ARG A 24 -10.97 25.28 -12.27
C ARG A 24 -10.09 24.46 -13.20
N THR A 25 -10.59 23.31 -13.67
CA THR A 25 -10.33 22.81 -15.04
C THR A 25 -11.37 21.77 -15.46
N SER A 26 -12.20 22.20 -16.39
CA SER A 26 -12.70 21.54 -17.60
C SER A 26 -13.44 20.21 -17.48
N ALA A 27 -14.76 20.31 -17.61
CA ALA A 27 -15.62 19.25 -18.13
C ALA A 27 -15.28 18.99 -19.61
N ALA A 28 -14.71 17.84 -19.93
CA ALA A 28 -14.66 17.30 -21.27
C ALA A 28 -15.65 16.15 -21.36
N SER A 29 -16.70 16.31 -22.20
CA SER A 29 -17.65 15.30 -22.56
C SER A 29 -16.96 14.12 -23.25
N ILE A 30 -17.01 12.94 -22.67
CA ILE A 30 -16.65 11.69 -23.36
C ILE A 30 -17.94 10.87 -23.53
N SER A 31 -18.32 10.66 -24.79
CA SER A 31 -19.40 9.79 -25.22
C SER A 31 -19.20 8.36 -24.71
N ARG A 32 -20.20 7.86 -23.99
CA ARG A 32 -20.28 6.46 -23.55
C ARG A 32 -20.83 5.61 -24.69
N THR A 33 -19.99 4.74 -25.23
CA THR A 33 -20.42 3.51 -25.89
C THR A 33 -20.41 2.39 -24.85
N SER A 34 -21.56 1.84 -24.53
CA SER A 34 -21.74 0.69 -23.64
C SER A 34 -21.37 -0.60 -24.38
N PRO A 35 -20.55 -1.49 -23.82
CA PRO A 35 -20.52 -2.86 -24.27
C PRO A 35 -21.42 -3.74 -23.39
N SER A 36 -22.10 -4.63 -24.08
CA SER A 36 -23.03 -5.67 -23.65
C SER A 36 -22.56 -6.50 -22.47
N SER A 37 -23.48 -6.71 -21.53
CA SER A 37 -23.35 -7.64 -20.40
C SER A 37 -23.40 -9.10 -20.88
N THR A 38 -22.32 -9.84 -20.66
CA THR A 38 -22.32 -11.30 -20.66
C THR A 38 -22.29 -11.79 -19.21
N SER A 39 -23.40 -12.40 -18.78
CA SER A 39 -23.55 -13.10 -17.52
C SER A 39 -22.62 -14.32 -17.47
N GLY A 40 -21.67 -14.35 -16.53
CA GLY A 40 -20.72 -15.43 -16.31
C GLY A 40 -20.56 -15.76 -14.84
N ARG A 41 -21.29 -16.78 -14.40
CA ARG A 41 -21.00 -17.82 -13.39
C ARG A 41 -20.16 -17.43 -12.18
N ALA A 42 -20.80 -17.43 -11.02
CA ALA A 42 -20.18 -17.39 -9.70
C ALA A 42 -19.16 -18.54 -9.53
N GLY A 43 -17.89 -18.19 -9.40
CA GLY A 43 -16.79 -19.09 -9.15
C GLY A 43 -16.03 -18.68 -7.90
N THR A 44 -15.74 -19.60 -7.04
CA THR A 44 -14.95 -19.63 -5.81
C THR A 44 -13.92 -18.50 -5.68
N THR A 45 -14.18 -17.57 -4.77
CA THR A 45 -13.32 -16.45 -4.43
C THR A 45 -12.22 -16.88 -3.45
N GLY A 46 -11.15 -17.46 -3.99
CA GLY A 46 -9.87 -17.58 -3.28
C GLY A 46 -8.88 -16.56 -3.83
N LEU A 47 -7.74 -16.38 -3.19
CA LEU A 47 -6.62 -15.54 -3.67
C LEU A 47 -6.23 -15.80 -5.15
N GLY A 48 -6.62 -16.92 -5.73
CA GLY A 48 -6.52 -17.19 -7.16
C GLY A 48 -7.29 -16.19 -8.05
N ALA A 49 -8.29 -15.48 -7.52
CA ALA A 49 -9.00 -14.44 -8.24
C ALA A 49 -8.20 -13.10 -8.34
N LEU A 50 -7.11 -12.98 -7.59
CA LEU A 50 -6.17 -11.87 -7.66
C LEU A 50 -5.05 -12.09 -8.68
N ALA A 51 -5.08 -13.19 -9.44
CA ALA A 51 -4.08 -13.45 -10.47
C ALA A 51 -4.07 -12.32 -11.50
N ALA A 52 -2.95 -11.64 -11.63
CA ALA A 52 -2.79 -10.58 -12.61
C ALA A 52 -3.00 -11.15 -14.01
N PRO A 53 -3.87 -10.57 -14.83
CA PRO A 53 -3.83 -10.79 -16.25
C PRO A 53 -2.43 -10.35 -16.71
N GLY A 54 -1.67 -11.24 -17.30
CA GLY A 54 -0.30 -11.12 -17.81
C GLY A 54 0.28 -9.72 -17.99
N GLN A 55 0.43 -8.97 -16.90
CA GLN A 55 0.98 -7.63 -16.92
C GLN A 55 2.52 -7.74 -16.97
N THR A 56 3.06 -7.54 -18.12
CA THR A 56 4.48 -7.22 -18.30
C THR A 56 4.60 -5.73 -18.64
N PRO A 57 5.60 -5.03 -18.10
CA PRO A 57 6.67 -5.51 -17.22
C PRO A 57 6.25 -5.65 -15.76
N VAL A 58 6.90 -6.59 -15.05
CA VAL A 58 6.85 -6.73 -13.60
C VAL A 58 8.03 -5.97 -12.99
N TYR A 59 7.76 -5.20 -11.94
CA TYR A 59 8.81 -4.49 -11.19
C TYR A 59 9.09 -5.24 -9.89
N ARG A 60 10.34 -5.69 -9.71
CA ARG A 60 10.77 -6.37 -8.49
C ARG A 60 11.50 -5.39 -7.59
N ILE A 61 11.01 -5.23 -6.38
CA ILE A 61 11.56 -4.33 -5.37
C ILE A 61 11.96 -5.17 -4.16
N LYS A 62 13.17 -5.00 -3.67
CA LYS A 62 13.62 -5.68 -2.45
C LYS A 62 12.83 -5.18 -1.25
N LEU A 63 12.42 -6.11 -0.39
CA LEU A 63 11.74 -5.83 0.86
C LEU A 63 12.38 -6.66 1.98
N ARG A 64 13.00 -5.98 2.93
CA ARG A 64 13.48 -6.62 4.14
C ARG A 64 12.40 -6.51 5.22
N VAL A 65 12.09 -7.65 5.81
CA VAL A 65 11.07 -7.78 6.86
C VAL A 65 11.74 -8.08 8.19
N HIS A 66 11.65 -7.13 9.12
CA HIS A 66 12.20 -7.24 10.47
C HIS A 66 11.19 -7.93 11.38
N THR A 67 11.58 -9.09 11.90
CA THR A 67 10.70 -9.98 12.67
C THR A 67 11.09 -10.08 14.15
N GLY A 68 12.06 -9.30 14.60
CA GLY A 68 12.57 -9.36 15.99
C GLY A 68 11.54 -9.00 17.05
N GLN A 69 10.51 -8.22 16.71
CA GLN A 69 9.48 -7.74 17.63
C GLN A 69 8.08 -8.31 17.33
N THR A 70 7.90 -9.05 16.23
CA THR A 70 6.56 -9.55 15.89
C THR A 70 6.05 -10.62 16.84
N THR A 71 4.75 -10.57 17.10
CA THR A 71 4.02 -11.62 17.86
C THR A 71 3.35 -12.64 16.96
N LEU A 72 3.35 -12.42 15.63
CA LEU A 72 2.80 -13.37 14.67
C LEU A 72 3.61 -14.67 14.67
N SER A 73 2.91 -15.79 14.59
CA SER A 73 3.54 -17.05 14.26
C SER A 73 4.15 -17.02 12.85
N VAL A 74 5.11 -17.90 12.58
CA VAL A 74 5.72 -18.04 11.24
C VAL A 74 4.66 -18.24 10.15
N ALA A 75 3.60 -19.00 10.44
CA ALA A 75 2.52 -19.27 9.48
C ALA A 75 1.68 -18.02 9.19
N GLU A 76 1.33 -17.25 10.22
CA GLU A 76 0.56 -16.00 10.08
C GLU A 76 1.38 -14.93 9.37
N LEU A 77 2.65 -14.79 9.72
CA LEU A 77 3.55 -13.85 9.05
C LEU A 77 3.71 -14.21 7.57
N ARG A 78 3.97 -15.48 7.26
CA ARG A 78 4.07 -15.94 5.85
C ARG A 78 2.81 -15.59 5.08
N LYS A 79 1.64 -15.92 5.62
CA LYS A 79 0.36 -15.64 5.00
C LYS A 79 0.13 -14.13 4.80
N SER A 80 0.48 -13.32 5.80
CA SER A 80 0.39 -11.85 5.70
C SER A 80 1.27 -11.30 4.57
N LEU A 81 2.49 -11.80 4.43
CA LEU A 81 3.42 -11.39 3.38
C LEU A 81 2.98 -11.86 1.98
N GLU A 82 2.42 -13.07 1.87
CA GLU A 82 1.84 -13.58 0.62
C GLU A 82 0.66 -12.72 0.16
N GLU A 83 -0.28 -12.41 1.04
CA GLU A 83 -1.44 -11.57 0.72
C GLU A 83 -1.04 -10.13 0.40
N MET A 84 -0.11 -9.54 1.15
CA MET A 84 0.45 -8.21 0.88
C MET A 84 1.05 -8.16 -0.53
N ASN A 85 1.86 -9.15 -0.87
CA ASN A 85 2.50 -9.23 -2.19
C ASN A 85 1.47 -9.47 -3.30
N ALA A 86 0.45 -10.30 -3.05
CA ALA A 86 -0.64 -10.56 -3.99
C ALA A 86 -1.44 -9.29 -4.32
N ILE A 87 -1.67 -8.40 -3.35
CA ILE A 87 -2.34 -7.11 -3.58
C ILE A 87 -1.59 -6.30 -4.65
N TRP A 88 -0.29 -6.16 -4.49
CA TRP A 88 0.53 -5.33 -5.38
C TRP A 88 0.79 -5.98 -6.73
N TRP A 89 1.09 -7.27 -6.71
CA TRP A 89 1.39 -8.00 -7.92
C TRP A 89 0.18 -8.12 -8.84
N SER A 90 -0.98 -8.52 -8.29
CA SER A 90 -2.19 -8.72 -9.09
C SER A 90 -2.73 -7.45 -9.73
N GLN A 91 -2.55 -6.30 -9.08
CA GLN A 91 -3.15 -5.04 -9.53
C GLN A 91 -2.16 -4.12 -10.25
N ALA A 92 -0.92 -4.05 -9.78
CA ALA A 92 0.07 -3.12 -10.29
C ALA A 92 1.27 -3.76 -10.98
N GLY A 93 1.41 -5.09 -10.96
CA GLY A 93 2.59 -5.76 -11.47
C GLY A 93 3.86 -5.43 -10.67
N VAL A 94 3.70 -5.08 -9.39
CA VAL A 94 4.81 -4.83 -8.46
C VAL A 94 4.96 -6.04 -7.55
N CYS A 95 6.13 -6.65 -7.55
CA CYS A 95 6.49 -7.79 -6.72
C CYS A 95 7.55 -7.38 -5.71
N PHE A 96 7.30 -7.62 -4.44
CA PHE A 96 8.31 -7.44 -3.40
C PHE A 96 9.09 -8.73 -3.21
N GLU A 97 10.42 -8.66 -3.43
CA GLU A 97 11.35 -9.74 -3.15
C GLU A 97 11.68 -9.72 -1.66
N ILE A 98 11.00 -10.58 -0.90
CA ILE A 98 10.98 -10.56 0.55
C ILE A 98 12.13 -11.39 1.11
N THR A 99 12.89 -10.77 2.03
CA THR A 99 13.82 -11.44 2.94
C THR A 99 13.46 -11.11 4.37
N THR A 100 13.54 -12.07 5.29
CA THR A 100 13.27 -11.86 6.70
C THR A 100 14.57 -11.76 7.51
N THR A 101 14.57 -10.93 8.54
CA THR A 101 15.67 -10.80 9.48
C THR A 101 15.17 -10.52 10.90
N LYS A 102 15.97 -10.83 11.90
CA LYS A 102 15.70 -10.50 13.30
C LYS A 102 16.48 -9.27 13.78
N ASP A 103 17.49 -8.86 13.02
CA ASP A 103 18.24 -7.64 13.31
C ASP A 103 17.50 -6.38 12.86
N ASP A 104 17.96 -5.21 13.31
CA ASP A 104 17.40 -3.90 12.96
C ASP A 104 18.24 -3.18 11.88
N ALA A 105 19.18 -3.87 11.24
CA ALA A 105 20.01 -3.27 10.21
C ALA A 105 19.21 -3.00 8.95
N ARG A 106 19.24 -1.76 8.49
CA ARG A 106 18.51 -1.33 7.29
C ARG A 106 19.16 -1.81 6.00
N ALA A 107 18.33 -2.09 5.00
CA ALA A 107 18.82 -2.38 3.67
C ALA A 107 19.31 -1.08 2.98
N PRO A 108 20.37 -1.16 2.16
CA PRO A 108 20.83 -0.01 1.39
C PRO A 108 19.88 0.37 0.25
N ASP A 109 19.00 -0.55 -0.14
CA ASP A 109 18.05 -0.39 -1.25
C ASP A 109 16.72 -1.09 -0.95
N GLY A 110 15.67 -0.75 -1.68
CA GLY A 110 14.34 -1.33 -1.50
C GLY A 110 13.53 -0.66 -0.38
N PHE A 111 12.90 -1.47 0.45
CA PHE A 111 12.16 -1.06 1.63
C PHE A 111 12.52 -1.94 2.83
N ASP A 112 12.38 -1.36 4.02
CA ASP A 112 12.44 -2.04 5.30
C ASP A 112 11.08 -1.95 5.99
N ILE A 113 10.55 -3.09 6.47
CA ILE A 113 9.30 -3.13 7.22
C ILE A 113 9.48 -3.86 8.54
N TRP A 114 9.10 -3.22 9.63
CA TRP A 114 9.05 -3.78 10.97
C TRP A 114 7.62 -4.20 11.29
N PHE A 115 7.43 -5.49 11.55
CA PHE A 115 6.19 -5.97 12.15
C PHE A 115 6.30 -5.82 13.66
N VAL A 116 5.42 -5.02 14.25
CA VAL A 116 5.44 -4.65 15.66
C VAL A 116 4.08 -4.81 16.33
N PRO A 117 3.99 -5.19 17.61
CA PRO A 117 2.72 -5.28 18.32
C PRO A 117 1.98 -3.95 18.39
N GLU A 118 2.73 -2.87 18.47
CA GLU A 118 2.20 -1.51 18.52
C GLU A 118 3.13 -0.57 17.75
N VAL A 119 2.53 0.31 16.95
CA VAL A 119 3.26 1.40 16.27
C VAL A 119 3.45 2.52 17.28
N PRO A 120 4.71 2.88 17.61
CA PRO A 120 4.97 3.77 18.73
C PRO A 120 4.56 5.21 18.46
N ASP A 121 4.55 5.65 17.21
CA ASP A 121 4.27 7.03 16.83
C ASP A 121 3.68 7.10 15.41
N PRO A 122 2.45 7.69 15.25
CA PRO A 122 1.57 8.16 16.31
C PRO A 122 0.88 6.99 17.05
N PRO A 123 0.59 7.14 18.35
CA PRO A 123 -0.11 6.11 19.12
C PRO A 123 -1.45 5.74 18.49
N GLY A 124 -1.74 4.44 18.44
CA GLY A 124 -2.99 3.92 17.87
C GLY A 124 -2.98 3.80 16.34
N ALA A 125 -1.90 4.18 15.66
CA ALA A 125 -1.73 3.90 14.24
C ALA A 125 -1.62 2.39 13.99
N ASN A 126 -2.15 1.96 12.85
CA ASN A 126 -2.02 0.57 12.41
C ASN A 126 -0.72 0.34 11.63
N GLY A 127 -0.23 1.38 10.98
CA GLY A 127 1.03 1.41 10.27
C GLY A 127 1.48 2.85 10.05
N ILE A 128 2.72 3.01 9.66
CA ILE A 128 3.31 4.29 9.28
C ILE A 128 4.47 4.08 8.30
N TYR A 129 4.47 4.86 7.24
CA TYR A 129 5.63 5.08 6.38
C TYR A 129 6.40 6.30 6.90
N LYS A 130 7.63 6.09 7.38
CA LYS A 130 8.46 7.15 8.01
C LYS A 130 9.33 7.94 7.02
N GLY A 131 9.21 7.64 5.73
CA GLY A 131 10.16 8.13 4.73
C GLY A 131 11.40 7.24 4.62
N ASP A 132 12.31 7.58 3.72
CA ASP A 132 13.59 6.91 3.49
C ASP A 132 13.52 5.38 3.47
N HIS A 133 12.39 4.83 3.00
CA HIS A 133 12.11 3.41 2.85
C HIS A 133 11.66 2.67 4.12
N ASP A 134 11.55 3.34 5.27
CA ASP A 134 11.19 2.74 6.53
C ASP A 134 9.68 2.66 6.75
N ILE A 135 9.20 1.48 7.10
CA ILE A 135 7.79 1.20 7.38
C ILE A 135 7.68 0.50 8.73
N SER A 136 6.73 0.93 9.58
CA SER A 136 6.27 0.12 10.70
C SER A 136 4.85 -0.33 10.42
N SER A 137 4.57 -1.62 10.62
CA SER A 137 3.24 -2.20 10.44
C SER A 137 2.85 -2.99 11.67
N ARG A 138 1.67 -2.72 12.21
CA ARG A 138 1.16 -3.48 13.34
C ARG A 138 0.86 -4.92 12.95
N ASP A 139 1.32 -5.84 13.77
CA ASP A 139 1.19 -7.27 13.60
C ASP A 139 -0.13 -7.79 14.19
N TYR A 140 -1.23 -7.47 13.52
CA TYR A 140 -2.53 -7.96 13.95
C TYR A 140 -2.67 -9.46 13.73
N PRO A 141 -2.98 -10.25 14.78
CA PRO A 141 -3.38 -11.63 14.60
C PRO A 141 -4.83 -11.76 14.07
N ASN A 142 -5.53 -10.63 13.92
CA ASN A 142 -6.95 -10.61 13.58
C ASN A 142 -7.17 -10.77 12.08
N LEU A 143 -8.16 -11.57 11.75
CA LEU A 143 -8.64 -11.73 10.38
C LEU A 143 -9.48 -10.54 9.92
N MET A 144 -9.47 -10.29 8.63
CA MET A 144 -10.40 -9.37 7.98
C MET A 144 -11.79 -10.00 7.94
N PRO A 145 -12.87 -9.20 8.11
CA PRO A 145 -14.23 -9.71 7.97
C PRO A 145 -14.49 -10.15 6.52
N ALA A 146 -15.17 -11.27 6.36
CA ALA A 146 -15.66 -11.71 5.04
C ALA A 146 -16.77 -10.76 4.52
N PRO A 147 -16.91 -10.60 3.20
CA PRO A 147 -16.17 -11.25 2.11
C PRO A 147 -14.98 -10.39 1.63
N ASN A 148 -13.84 -10.50 2.22
CA ASN A 148 -12.62 -9.81 1.78
C ASN A 148 -11.62 -10.84 1.26
N PRO A 149 -11.06 -10.71 0.03
CA PRO A 149 -10.07 -11.63 -0.49
C PRO A 149 -8.74 -11.58 0.27
N VAL A 150 -8.46 -10.45 0.91
CA VAL A 150 -7.35 -10.30 1.86
C VAL A 150 -7.86 -10.71 3.23
N THR A 151 -7.27 -11.73 3.82
CA THR A 151 -7.75 -12.29 5.09
C THR A 151 -7.00 -11.77 6.29
N GLN A 152 -5.74 -11.35 6.14
CA GLN A 152 -4.89 -10.87 7.22
C GLN A 152 -4.92 -9.33 7.30
N ARG A 153 -5.23 -8.78 8.48
CA ARG A 153 -5.17 -7.33 8.69
C ARG A 153 -3.76 -6.79 8.53
N ALA A 154 -2.77 -7.51 9.01
CA ALA A 154 -1.36 -7.15 8.85
C ALA A 154 -0.96 -7.03 7.38
N ALA A 155 -1.47 -7.92 6.50
CA ALA A 155 -1.25 -7.85 5.05
C ALA A 155 -1.80 -6.56 4.44
N ARG A 156 -3.05 -6.21 4.79
CA ARG A 156 -3.66 -4.97 4.28
C ARG A 156 -2.91 -3.73 4.76
N THR A 157 -2.53 -3.70 6.05
CA THR A 157 -1.82 -2.57 6.64
C THR A 157 -0.45 -2.40 6.00
N SER A 158 0.35 -3.46 5.93
CA SER A 158 1.67 -3.40 5.31
C SER A 158 1.60 -3.03 3.82
N ALA A 159 0.61 -3.53 3.07
CA ALA A 159 0.38 -3.13 1.69
C ALA A 159 0.05 -1.63 1.56
N HIS A 160 -0.75 -1.08 2.49
CA HIS A 160 -1.08 0.35 2.53
C HIS A 160 0.17 1.22 2.75
N GLU A 161 1.00 0.85 3.73
CA GLU A 161 2.23 1.61 4.02
C GLU A 161 3.25 1.53 2.89
N LEU A 162 3.36 0.37 2.22
CA LEU A 162 4.14 0.25 0.98
C LEU A 162 3.59 1.15 -0.13
N GLY A 163 2.28 1.41 -0.15
CA GLY A 163 1.66 2.39 -1.03
C GLY A 163 2.22 3.80 -0.83
N HIS A 164 2.41 4.22 0.41
CA HIS A 164 3.09 5.49 0.70
C HIS A 164 4.53 5.49 0.22
N GLY A 165 5.26 4.38 0.41
CA GLY A 165 6.59 4.18 -0.15
C GLY A 165 6.65 4.25 -1.68
N LEU A 166 5.56 3.86 -2.33
CA LEU A 166 5.34 4.00 -3.78
C LEU A 166 4.69 5.34 -4.17
N THR A 167 4.76 6.36 -3.29
CA THR A 167 4.29 7.74 -3.47
C THR A 167 2.77 7.93 -3.51
N LEU A 168 2.00 6.93 -3.15
CA LEU A 168 0.56 7.08 -3.05
C LEU A 168 0.16 7.86 -1.80
N ARG A 169 -0.84 8.70 -1.93
CA ARG A 169 -1.44 9.45 -0.82
C ARG A 169 -2.75 8.80 -0.39
N HIS A 170 -3.20 9.13 0.81
CA HIS A 170 -4.52 8.74 1.25
C HIS A 170 -5.59 9.21 0.25
N TYR A 171 -6.59 8.35 0.04
CA TYR A 171 -7.72 8.60 -0.84
C TYR A 171 -9.02 8.45 -0.04
N ASN A 172 -9.37 9.50 0.70
CA ASN A 172 -10.52 9.53 1.59
C ASN A 172 -11.61 10.45 1.06
N GLY A 173 -12.86 10.22 1.50
CA GLY A 173 -13.97 11.15 1.25
C GLY A 173 -14.67 11.00 -0.10
N TYR A 174 -14.35 9.98 -0.88
CA TYR A 174 -15.00 9.65 -2.15
C TYR A 174 -15.82 8.36 -2.02
N PRO A 175 -16.92 8.20 -2.78
CA PRO A 175 -17.75 6.98 -2.71
C PRO A 175 -16.95 5.68 -2.90
N GLU A 176 -16.01 5.67 -3.86
CA GLU A 176 -15.16 4.53 -4.19
C GLU A 176 -13.98 4.35 -3.21
N SER A 177 -13.76 5.30 -2.30
CA SER A 177 -12.65 5.22 -1.34
C SER A 177 -12.79 4.05 -0.36
N ARG A 178 -14.02 3.59 -0.10
CA ARG A 178 -14.29 2.50 0.84
C ARG A 178 -13.53 1.22 0.51
N ASP A 179 -13.41 0.90 -0.79
CA ASP A 179 -12.71 -0.29 -1.27
C ASP A 179 -11.23 -0.02 -1.60
N SER A 180 -10.80 1.24 -1.55
CA SER A 180 -9.43 1.60 -1.89
C SER A 180 -8.45 1.17 -0.79
N LEU A 181 -7.33 0.55 -1.21
CA LEU A 181 -6.20 0.25 -0.34
C LEU A 181 -5.70 1.51 0.38
N MET A 182 -5.67 2.64 -0.32
CA MET A 182 -5.13 3.90 0.21
C MET A 182 -6.14 4.72 1.01
N SER A 183 -7.29 4.16 1.37
CA SER A 183 -8.22 4.81 2.28
C SER A 183 -7.88 4.51 3.73
N SER A 184 -7.73 5.57 4.55
CA SER A 184 -7.48 5.45 5.98
C SER A 184 -8.71 4.93 6.70
N GLY A 185 -8.50 4.04 7.68
CA GLY A 185 -9.58 3.54 8.55
C GLY A 185 -10.58 2.61 7.85
N THR A 186 -10.34 2.20 6.61
CA THR A 186 -11.17 1.25 5.88
C THR A 186 -10.50 -0.11 5.77
N LEU A 187 -11.26 -1.08 5.27
CA LEU A 187 -10.78 -2.43 4.98
C LEU A 187 -10.54 -2.64 3.47
N GLY A 188 -10.50 -1.56 2.70
CA GLY A 188 -10.27 -1.60 1.27
C GLY A 188 -8.89 -2.16 0.92
N TRP A 189 -8.83 -2.85 -0.21
CA TRP A 189 -7.62 -3.51 -0.71
C TRP A 189 -7.35 -3.23 -2.19
N ARG A 190 -8.29 -2.56 -2.87
CA ARG A 190 -8.19 -2.25 -4.29
C ARG A 190 -7.33 -1.03 -4.54
N LEU A 191 -6.58 -1.07 -5.64
CA LEU A 191 -5.92 0.08 -6.21
C LEU A 191 -6.78 0.65 -7.35
N LEU A 192 -6.92 1.96 -7.37
CA LEU A 192 -7.57 2.67 -8.47
C LEU A 192 -6.58 2.86 -9.63
N ASP A 193 -7.06 3.03 -10.86
CA ASP A 193 -6.20 3.10 -12.05
C ASP A 193 -5.09 4.15 -11.94
N PHE A 194 -5.40 5.34 -11.42
CA PHE A 194 -4.39 6.37 -11.22
C PHE A 194 -3.36 6.00 -10.15
N GLN A 195 -3.77 5.25 -9.11
CA GLN A 195 -2.88 4.72 -8.08
C GLN A 195 -1.95 3.65 -8.65
N ILE A 196 -2.48 2.77 -9.49
CA ILE A 196 -1.70 1.76 -10.22
C ILE A 196 -0.63 2.44 -11.09
N GLN A 197 -1.01 3.45 -11.87
CA GLN A 197 -0.07 4.19 -12.72
C GLN A 197 1.03 4.88 -11.91
N ALA A 198 0.66 5.57 -10.82
CA ALA A 198 1.62 6.26 -9.96
C ALA A 198 2.58 5.26 -9.28
N ALA A 199 2.05 4.16 -8.73
CA ALA A 199 2.87 3.11 -8.11
C ALA A 199 3.85 2.48 -9.11
N ARG A 200 3.41 2.18 -10.33
CA ARG A 200 4.27 1.65 -11.41
C ARG A 200 5.36 2.63 -11.80
N ALA A 201 5.04 3.91 -11.93
CA ALA A 201 6.02 4.95 -12.23
C ALA A 201 7.11 5.02 -11.15
N ARG A 202 6.73 4.92 -9.87
CA ARG A 202 7.70 4.88 -8.76
C ARG A 202 8.47 3.56 -8.72
N ALA A 203 7.80 2.44 -8.93
CA ALA A 203 8.43 1.12 -8.98
C ALA A 203 9.51 1.06 -10.07
N LYS A 204 9.26 1.64 -11.24
CA LYS A 204 10.24 1.77 -12.32
C LYS A 204 11.50 2.55 -11.92
N GLN A 205 11.37 3.54 -11.03
CA GLN A 205 12.53 4.28 -10.51
C GLN A 205 13.36 3.47 -9.51
N LYS A 206 12.70 2.53 -8.80
CA LYS A 206 13.36 1.69 -7.79
C LYS A 206 13.92 0.39 -8.37
N ALA A 207 13.35 -0.09 -9.46
CA ALA A 207 13.71 -1.35 -10.08
C ALA A 207 13.54 -1.30 -11.59
N ASN A 208 14.43 -1.95 -12.33
CA ASN A 208 14.22 -2.18 -13.75
C ASN A 208 13.06 -3.15 -13.99
N PRO A 209 12.33 -3.03 -15.11
CA PRO A 209 11.35 -4.01 -15.51
C PRO A 209 12.00 -5.39 -15.62
N ASP A 210 11.35 -6.37 -15.01
CA ASP A 210 11.83 -7.74 -15.02
C ASP A 210 11.13 -8.56 -16.12
N THR A 211 11.90 -9.20 -16.95
CA THR A 211 11.43 -10.06 -18.05
C THR A 211 11.36 -11.54 -17.65
N ARG A 212 11.77 -11.89 -16.42
CA ARG A 212 11.63 -13.27 -15.92
C ARG A 212 10.16 -13.70 -15.84
N PRO A 213 9.87 -15.01 -15.85
CA PRO A 213 8.50 -15.50 -15.71
C PRO A 213 7.78 -14.89 -14.51
N THR A 214 6.52 -14.59 -14.69
CA THR A 214 5.71 -13.66 -13.92
C THR A 214 5.16 -14.19 -12.59
N ASN A 215 5.87 -15.08 -11.90
CA ASN A 215 5.46 -15.45 -10.55
C ASN A 215 6.17 -14.56 -9.55
N CYS A 216 5.41 -13.85 -8.76
CA CYS A 216 5.92 -13.26 -7.55
C CYS A 216 6.12 -14.40 -6.54
N SER A 217 7.36 -14.78 -6.28
CA SER A 217 7.69 -15.90 -5.39
C SER A 217 7.11 -15.70 -4.00
N ALA A 218 6.62 -16.79 -3.40
CA ALA A 218 6.24 -16.77 -2.01
C ALA A 218 7.45 -16.38 -1.12
N PRO A 219 7.23 -15.60 -0.05
CA PRO A 219 8.30 -15.17 0.83
C PRO A 219 8.94 -16.37 1.53
N GLN A 220 10.26 -16.37 1.62
CA GLN A 220 10.98 -17.29 2.49
C GLN A 220 10.97 -16.66 3.91
N VAL A 221 10.19 -17.26 4.79
CA VAL A 221 10.13 -16.87 6.21
C VAL A 221 10.91 -17.92 6.99
N ASN A 222 12.04 -17.52 7.56
CA ASN A 222 12.92 -18.33 8.41
C ASN A 222 12.63 -18.07 9.88
#